data_3ea247726a8c3f0368749110a3df2d61
#
_entry.id   3ea247726a8c3f0368749110a3df2d61
#
_cell.length_a   1.000
_cell.length_b   1.000
_cell.length_c   1.000
_cell.angle_alpha   90.00
_cell.angle_beta   90.00
_cell.angle_gamma   90.00
#
_symmetry.space_group_name_H-M   'P 1'
#
loop_
_entity.id
_entity.type
_entity.pdbx_description
1 polymer ?
#
loop_
_entity_poly.entity_id
_entity_poly.type
_entity_poly.pdbx_seq_one_letter_code
_entity_poly.pdbx_strand_id
1 'polypeptide(L)'
;MRIAIVDDESIFRRQIDETITSLYGKGEVSCFHYSDGKAIIDSFKTGFALDAVFLDIEMKGMDGMETARVIRTYSKDIPIIFMTSHTEMAMDGYEVGAFRFLGKPVDREKLRETLKDLENRIKVEEKIVLRVDGEEVIRPISSLVYIEAANNSTRFVFAGDSAEVRMKFAEGMKLVDAVSKDFFK
;
A
#
# COMPACT_ATOMS: atom_id res chain seq x y z
N MET A 1 7.22 2.32 0.08
CA MET A 1 6.18 1.34 0.45
C MET A 1 6.61 0.58 1.69
N ARG A 2 5.71 0.36 2.68
CA ARG A 2 5.96 -0.30 3.98
C ARG A 2 5.20 -1.62 4.01
N ILE A 3 5.91 -2.73 3.95
CA ILE A 3 5.35 -4.07 3.81
C ILE A 3 5.59 -4.88 5.08
N ALA A 4 4.53 -5.45 5.65
CA ALA A 4 4.67 -6.48 6.68
C ALA A 4 4.84 -7.86 6.04
N ILE A 5 5.75 -8.66 6.57
CA ILE A 5 5.93 -10.07 6.21
C ILE A 5 5.73 -10.88 7.48
N VAL A 6 4.67 -11.68 7.50
CA VAL A 6 4.21 -12.45 8.66
C VAL A 6 4.28 -13.94 8.33
N ASP A 7 5.12 -14.67 9.05
CA ASP A 7 5.35 -16.10 8.85
C ASP A 7 6.11 -16.61 10.07
N ASP A 8 5.81 -17.77 10.63
CA ASP A 8 6.53 -18.28 11.82
C ASP A 8 7.95 -18.78 11.46
N GLU A 9 8.21 -19.09 10.18
CA GLU A 9 9.52 -19.51 9.68
C GLU A 9 10.38 -18.32 9.22
N SER A 10 11.43 -17.99 9.97
CA SER A 10 12.31 -16.85 9.66
C SER A 10 12.98 -16.93 8.29
N ILE A 11 13.19 -18.13 7.76
CA ILE A 11 13.80 -18.33 6.45
C ILE A 11 12.89 -17.85 5.32
N PHE A 12 11.57 -18.11 5.40
CA PHE A 12 10.62 -17.62 4.41
C PHE A 12 10.48 -16.10 4.48
N ARG A 13 10.39 -15.51 5.69
CA ARG A 13 10.36 -14.06 5.84
C ARG A 13 11.55 -13.38 5.15
N ARG A 14 12.77 -13.95 5.34
CA ARG A 14 13.99 -13.43 4.72
C ARG A 14 13.97 -13.56 3.20
N GLN A 15 13.56 -14.72 2.68
CA GLN A 15 13.50 -14.96 1.23
C GLN A 15 12.54 -13.99 0.53
N ILE A 16 11.38 -13.74 1.14
CA ILE A 16 10.39 -12.76 0.62
C ILE A 16 10.97 -11.36 0.67
N ASP A 17 11.56 -10.93 1.78
CA ASP A 17 12.21 -9.64 1.94
C ASP A 17 13.31 -9.43 0.89
N GLU A 18 14.26 -10.37 0.77
CA GLU A 18 15.34 -10.31 -0.22
C GLU A 18 14.79 -10.21 -1.65
N THR A 19 13.72 -10.94 -1.95
CA THR A 19 13.10 -10.90 -3.27
C THR A 19 12.43 -9.55 -3.51
N ILE A 20 11.63 -9.05 -2.56
CA ILE A 20 10.99 -7.74 -2.64
C ILE A 20 12.05 -6.64 -2.80
N THR A 21 13.02 -6.58 -1.90
CA THR A 21 14.04 -5.52 -1.89
C THR A 21 14.92 -5.55 -3.15
N SER A 22 15.13 -6.73 -3.77
CA SER A 22 15.86 -6.86 -5.03
C SER A 22 15.12 -6.27 -6.24
N LEU A 23 13.82 -6.05 -6.14
CA LEU A 23 12.97 -5.50 -7.22
C LEU A 23 12.85 -3.97 -7.15
N TYR A 24 13.30 -3.35 -6.05
CA TYR A 24 13.18 -1.93 -5.79
C TYR A 24 14.53 -1.26 -5.64
N GLY A 25 14.55 0.06 -5.83
CA GLY A 25 15.68 0.92 -5.48
C GLY A 25 15.85 1.06 -3.96
N LYS A 26 17.03 1.47 -3.53
CA LYS A 26 17.34 1.67 -2.12
C LYS A 26 16.41 2.71 -1.48
N GLY A 27 15.67 2.30 -0.46
CA GLY A 27 14.76 3.17 0.29
C GLY A 27 13.33 3.29 -0.28
N GLU A 28 13.02 2.66 -1.42
CA GLU A 28 11.67 2.67 -2.02
C GLU A 28 10.71 1.72 -1.29
N VAL A 29 11.24 0.63 -0.71
CA VAL A 29 10.48 -0.33 0.09
C VAL A 29 11.16 -0.57 1.43
N SER A 30 10.36 -0.83 2.47
CA SER A 30 10.81 -1.26 3.79
C SER A 30 9.99 -2.45 4.23
N CYS A 31 10.64 -3.56 4.54
CA CYS A 31 10.00 -4.78 5.00
C CYS A 31 10.09 -4.88 6.54
N PHE A 32 8.99 -5.23 7.18
CA PHE A 32 8.85 -5.42 8.62
C PHE A 32 8.45 -6.86 8.90
N HIS A 33 9.25 -7.56 9.71
CA HIS A 33 9.10 -8.97 9.96
C HIS A 33 8.32 -9.24 11.24
N TYR A 34 7.33 -10.11 11.16
CA TYR A 34 6.52 -10.58 12.29
C TYR A 34 6.53 -12.11 12.31
N SER A 35 6.75 -12.70 13.48
CA SER A 35 6.84 -14.16 13.63
C SER A 35 5.48 -14.83 13.86
N ASP A 36 4.44 -14.06 14.10
CA ASP A 36 3.11 -14.58 14.42
C ASP A 36 2.03 -13.49 14.26
N GLY A 37 0.76 -13.92 14.27
CA GLY A 37 -0.38 -13.04 14.11
C GLY A 37 -0.55 -12.02 15.24
N LYS A 38 -0.16 -12.36 16.46
CA LYS A 38 -0.25 -11.43 17.59
C LYS A 38 0.70 -10.26 17.44
N ALA A 39 1.93 -10.51 16.99
CA ALA A 39 2.95 -9.48 16.82
C ALA A 39 2.52 -8.42 15.80
N ILE A 40 1.94 -8.81 14.66
CA ILE A 40 1.44 -7.84 13.68
C ILE A 40 0.18 -7.12 14.19
N ILE A 41 -0.73 -7.79 14.89
CA ILE A 41 -1.92 -7.15 15.47
C ILE A 41 -1.50 -6.07 16.50
N ASP A 42 -0.50 -6.35 17.34
CA ASP A 42 0.02 -5.37 18.29
C ASP A 42 0.63 -4.15 17.58
N SER A 43 1.23 -4.34 16.41
CA SER A 43 1.69 -3.24 15.55
C SER A 43 0.52 -2.35 15.07
N PHE A 44 -0.61 -2.93 14.64
CA PHE A 44 -1.81 -2.16 14.28
C PHE A 44 -2.39 -1.37 15.45
N LYS A 45 -2.38 -1.93 16.67
CA LYS A 45 -2.84 -1.24 17.88
C LYS A 45 -2.05 0.03 18.18
N THR A 46 -0.76 0.05 17.84
CA THR A 46 0.10 1.24 18.02
C THR A 46 -0.08 2.31 16.94
N GLY A 47 -0.94 2.07 15.95
CA GLY A 47 -1.13 2.96 14.81
C GLY A 47 0.03 2.94 13.80
N PHE A 48 0.83 1.86 13.81
CA PHE A 48 1.93 1.73 12.84
C PHE A 48 1.35 1.56 11.43
N ALA A 49 1.65 2.52 10.56
CA ALA A 49 1.14 2.52 9.19
C ALA A 49 1.88 1.49 8.34
N LEU A 50 1.13 0.63 7.66
CA LEU A 50 1.59 -0.36 6.69
C LEU A 50 0.80 -0.17 5.40
N ASP A 51 1.45 -0.43 4.26
CA ASP A 51 0.84 -0.32 2.94
C ASP A 51 0.32 -1.67 2.43
N ALA A 52 0.90 -2.78 2.91
CA ALA A 52 0.48 -4.14 2.57
C ALA A 52 0.96 -5.16 3.61
N VAL A 53 0.29 -6.30 3.67
CA VAL A 53 0.63 -7.44 4.53
C VAL A 53 0.77 -8.70 3.68
N PHE A 54 1.95 -9.31 3.67
CA PHE A 54 2.19 -10.67 3.21
C PHE A 54 2.08 -11.59 4.41
N LEU A 55 1.13 -12.51 4.37
CA LEU A 55 0.67 -13.27 5.54
C LEU A 55 0.64 -14.76 5.22
N ASP A 56 1.43 -15.54 5.95
CA ASP A 56 1.31 -16.98 5.90
C ASP A 56 -0.03 -17.43 6.50
N ILE A 57 -0.64 -18.43 5.90
CA ILE A 57 -1.86 -19.03 6.44
C ILE A 57 -1.54 -20.00 7.59
N GLU A 58 -0.50 -20.83 7.39
CA GLU A 58 -0.14 -21.91 8.32
C GLU A 58 0.89 -21.43 9.34
N MET A 59 0.41 -20.83 10.42
CA MET A 59 1.28 -20.40 11.53
C MET A 59 0.86 -21.08 12.84
N LYS A 60 1.84 -21.28 13.73
CA LYS A 60 1.55 -21.80 15.08
C LYS A 60 0.74 -20.81 15.90
N GLY A 61 -0.29 -21.31 16.57
CA GLY A 61 -1.19 -20.52 17.42
C GLY A 61 -2.30 -19.89 16.60
N MET A 62 -2.28 -18.57 16.41
CA MET A 62 -3.25 -17.86 15.57
C MET A 62 -2.86 -18.02 14.11
N ASP A 63 -3.71 -18.65 13.31
CA ASP A 63 -3.48 -18.83 11.88
C ASP A 63 -3.61 -17.51 11.08
N GLY A 64 -3.24 -17.55 9.80
CA GLY A 64 -3.26 -16.36 8.95
C GLY A 64 -4.67 -15.86 8.67
N MET A 65 -5.66 -16.74 8.61
CA MET A 65 -7.06 -16.34 8.37
C MET A 65 -7.65 -15.63 9.58
N GLU A 66 -7.41 -16.16 10.78
CA GLU A 66 -7.80 -15.51 12.04
C GLU A 66 -7.09 -14.16 12.18
N THR A 67 -5.78 -14.12 11.88
CA THR A 67 -4.98 -12.89 11.88
C THR A 67 -5.57 -11.85 10.94
N ALA A 68 -5.92 -12.23 9.72
CA ALA A 68 -6.53 -11.34 8.73
C ALA A 68 -7.89 -10.79 9.20
N ARG A 69 -8.75 -11.62 9.79
CA ARG A 69 -10.04 -11.15 10.36
C ARG A 69 -9.82 -10.07 11.41
N VAL A 70 -8.82 -10.24 12.29
CA VAL A 70 -8.50 -9.24 13.30
C VAL A 70 -7.90 -7.99 12.67
N ILE A 71 -6.99 -8.09 11.68
CA ILE A 71 -6.45 -6.95 10.93
C ILE A 71 -7.60 -6.13 10.32
N ARG A 72 -8.63 -6.77 9.76
CA ARG A 72 -9.79 -6.09 9.17
C ARG A 72 -10.59 -5.24 10.17
N THR A 73 -10.49 -5.50 11.47
CA THR A 73 -11.10 -4.63 12.50
C THR A 73 -10.34 -3.31 12.68
N TYR A 74 -9.05 -3.27 12.34
CA TYR A 74 -8.20 -2.07 12.40
C TYR A 74 -8.08 -1.36 11.06
N SER A 75 -8.02 -2.11 9.97
CA SER A 75 -7.90 -1.59 8.60
C SER A 75 -8.72 -2.42 7.63
N LYS A 76 -9.80 -1.82 7.11
CA LYS A 76 -10.72 -2.50 6.18
C LYS A 76 -10.07 -2.74 4.81
N ASP A 77 -9.20 -1.82 4.39
CA ASP A 77 -8.76 -1.71 3.00
C ASP A 77 -7.30 -2.11 2.77
N ILE A 78 -6.51 -2.35 3.83
CA ILE A 78 -5.11 -2.76 3.65
C ILE A 78 -5.03 -4.04 2.79
N PRO A 79 -4.22 -4.05 1.73
CA PRO A 79 -4.00 -5.24 0.93
C PRO A 79 -3.39 -6.37 1.77
N ILE A 80 -4.06 -7.52 1.82
CA ILE A 80 -3.55 -8.75 2.44
C ILE A 80 -3.25 -9.74 1.32
N ILE A 81 -2.00 -10.16 1.21
CA ILE A 81 -1.52 -11.16 0.28
C ILE A 81 -1.21 -12.41 1.09
N PHE A 82 -1.97 -13.46 0.89
CA PHE A 82 -1.70 -14.73 1.54
C PHE A 82 -0.57 -15.48 0.84
N MET A 83 0.31 -16.06 1.63
CA MET A 83 1.32 -17.01 1.20
C MET A 83 0.95 -18.37 1.78
N THR A 84 0.87 -19.42 0.96
CA THR A 84 0.43 -20.74 1.45
C THR A 84 0.98 -21.87 0.62
N SER A 85 1.22 -23.02 1.26
CA SER A 85 1.48 -24.29 0.58
C SER A 85 0.20 -24.94 0.04
N HIS A 86 -0.98 -24.48 0.49
CA HIS A 86 -2.30 -25.02 0.19
C HIS A 86 -3.13 -24.00 -0.59
N THR A 87 -2.98 -24.02 -1.92
CA THR A 87 -3.68 -23.06 -2.81
C THR A 87 -5.20 -23.30 -2.90
N GLU A 88 -5.68 -24.46 -2.49
CA GLU A 88 -7.12 -24.79 -2.38
C GLU A 88 -7.85 -23.95 -1.32
N MET A 89 -7.15 -23.40 -0.33
CA MET A 89 -7.71 -22.50 0.69
C MET A 89 -8.02 -21.09 0.17
N ALA A 90 -7.76 -20.81 -1.10
CA ALA A 90 -8.05 -19.50 -1.70
C ALA A 90 -9.55 -19.11 -1.65
N MET A 91 -10.46 -20.09 -1.54
CA MET A 91 -11.90 -19.80 -1.42
C MET A 91 -12.26 -19.14 -0.09
N ASP A 92 -11.59 -19.48 1.01
CA ASP A 92 -11.86 -18.91 2.33
C ASP A 92 -11.37 -17.46 2.46
N GLY A 93 -10.42 -17.06 1.63
CA GLY A 93 -9.90 -15.69 1.61
C GLY A 93 -10.86 -14.63 1.07
N TYR A 94 -11.96 -15.03 0.41
CA TYR A 94 -13.00 -14.09 0.02
C TYR A 94 -13.63 -13.39 1.22
N GLU A 95 -13.79 -14.08 2.35
CA GLU A 95 -14.39 -13.54 3.57
C GLU A 95 -13.59 -12.38 4.16
N VAL A 96 -12.26 -12.41 4.03
CA VAL A 96 -11.37 -11.38 4.55
C VAL A 96 -10.93 -10.35 3.51
N GLY A 97 -11.49 -10.42 2.29
CA GLY A 97 -11.13 -9.52 1.20
C GLY A 97 -9.63 -9.60 0.86
N ALA A 98 -9.13 -10.81 0.65
CA ALA A 98 -7.74 -11.03 0.23
C ALA A 98 -7.44 -10.30 -1.08
N PHE A 99 -6.30 -9.62 -1.13
CA PHE A 99 -5.83 -8.97 -2.36
C PHE A 99 -5.32 -10.00 -3.37
N ARG A 100 -4.55 -10.99 -2.87
CA ARG A 100 -3.99 -12.08 -3.71
C ARG A 100 -3.56 -13.28 -2.85
N PHE A 101 -3.43 -14.42 -3.54
CA PHE A 101 -2.82 -15.64 -3.01
C PHE A 101 -1.55 -15.97 -3.78
N LEU A 102 -0.48 -16.31 -3.07
CA LEU A 102 0.79 -16.75 -3.61
C LEU A 102 1.11 -18.14 -3.05
N GLY A 103 1.29 -19.12 -3.91
CA GLY A 103 1.74 -20.46 -3.50
C GLY A 103 3.19 -20.46 -3.06
N LYS A 104 3.50 -21.17 -1.98
CA LYS A 104 4.88 -21.43 -1.55
C LYS A 104 5.46 -22.64 -2.34
N PRO A 105 6.71 -22.58 -2.83
CA PRO A 105 7.62 -21.43 -2.80
C PRO A 105 7.12 -20.29 -3.68
N VAL A 106 7.25 -19.06 -3.20
CA VAL A 106 6.71 -17.90 -3.91
C VAL A 106 7.50 -17.64 -5.20
N ASP A 107 6.80 -17.70 -6.31
CA ASP A 107 7.36 -17.42 -7.63
C ASP A 107 7.70 -15.93 -7.77
N ARG A 108 8.93 -15.62 -8.25
CA ARG A 108 9.44 -14.27 -8.36
C ARG A 108 8.60 -13.37 -9.29
N GLU A 109 8.13 -13.93 -10.43
CA GLU A 109 7.35 -13.16 -11.38
C GLU A 109 5.95 -12.84 -10.82
N LYS A 110 5.31 -13.81 -10.18
CA LYS A 110 4.02 -13.60 -9.49
C LYS A 110 4.15 -12.58 -8.36
N LEU A 111 5.26 -12.60 -7.63
CA LEU A 111 5.54 -11.60 -6.60
C LEU A 111 5.71 -10.21 -7.22
N ARG A 112 6.45 -10.08 -8.32
CA ARG A 112 6.63 -8.81 -9.05
C ARG A 112 5.31 -8.25 -9.58
N GLU A 113 4.46 -9.10 -10.18
CA GLU A 113 3.12 -8.69 -10.62
C GLU A 113 2.27 -8.20 -9.45
N THR A 114 2.30 -8.94 -8.33
CA THR A 114 1.58 -8.56 -7.11
C THR A 114 2.01 -7.19 -6.59
N LEU A 115 3.31 -6.94 -6.54
CA LEU A 115 3.86 -5.66 -6.08
C LEU A 115 3.49 -4.51 -7.03
N LYS A 116 3.49 -4.74 -8.34
CA LYS A 116 3.02 -3.76 -9.33
C LYS A 116 1.55 -3.41 -9.15
N ASP A 117 0.70 -4.42 -8.89
CA ASP A 117 -0.72 -4.19 -8.64
C ASP A 117 -0.97 -3.46 -7.31
N LEU A 118 -0.15 -3.74 -6.28
CA LEU A 118 -0.15 -3.00 -5.02
C LEU A 118 0.20 -1.52 -5.23
N GLU A 119 1.27 -1.23 -5.98
CA GLU A 119 1.66 0.14 -6.30
C GLU A 119 0.55 0.90 -7.03
N ASN A 120 -0.06 0.26 -8.03
CA ASN A 120 -1.17 0.85 -8.77
C ASN A 120 -2.34 1.16 -7.85
N ARG A 121 -2.68 0.24 -6.93
CA ARG A 121 -3.75 0.46 -5.95
C ARG A 121 -3.43 1.62 -5.01
N ILE A 122 -2.23 1.67 -4.44
CA ILE A 122 -1.79 2.75 -3.55
C ILE A 122 -1.85 4.09 -4.29
N LYS A 123 -1.33 4.17 -5.53
CA LYS A 123 -1.38 5.40 -6.34
C LYS A 123 -2.81 5.86 -6.65
N VAL A 124 -3.74 4.93 -6.85
CA VAL A 124 -5.17 5.26 -7.08
C VAL A 124 -5.85 5.74 -5.80
N GLU A 125 -5.44 5.23 -4.64
CA GLU A 125 -6.00 5.60 -3.33
C GLU A 125 -5.43 6.91 -2.79
N GLU A 126 -4.25 7.35 -3.23
CA GLU A 126 -3.68 8.65 -2.89
C GLU A 126 -4.52 9.77 -3.52
N LYS A 127 -5.12 10.60 -2.68
CA LYS A 127 -6.00 11.70 -3.10
C LYS A 127 -5.42 13.03 -2.69
N ILE A 128 -5.39 13.97 -3.62
CA ILE A 128 -5.14 15.37 -3.32
C ILE A 128 -6.46 16.07 -3.01
N VAL A 129 -6.48 16.82 -1.91
CA VAL A 129 -7.63 17.63 -1.49
C VAL A 129 -7.27 19.08 -1.74
N LEU A 130 -8.03 19.74 -2.61
CA LEU A 130 -7.86 21.15 -2.96
C LEU A 130 -9.08 21.94 -2.45
N ARG A 131 -8.88 23.18 -2.02
CA ARG A 131 -9.97 24.07 -1.67
C ARG A 131 -10.12 25.14 -2.75
N VAL A 132 -11.21 25.06 -3.52
CA VAL A 132 -11.56 25.99 -4.60
C VAL A 132 -12.81 26.74 -4.17
N ASP A 133 -12.72 28.04 -4.01
CA ASP A 133 -13.86 28.93 -3.63
C ASP A 133 -14.62 28.48 -2.36
N GLY A 134 -13.91 27.84 -1.43
CA GLY A 134 -14.46 27.35 -0.16
C GLY A 134 -14.99 25.92 -0.21
N GLU A 135 -15.06 25.29 -1.36
CA GLU A 135 -15.44 23.88 -1.54
C GLU A 135 -14.22 22.97 -1.63
N GLU A 136 -14.36 21.74 -1.14
CA GLU A 136 -13.31 20.71 -1.23
C GLU A 136 -13.43 19.95 -2.56
N VAL A 137 -12.41 20.05 -3.38
CA VAL A 137 -12.23 19.29 -4.62
C VAL A 137 -11.26 18.15 -4.34
N ILE A 138 -11.74 16.91 -4.38
CA ILE A 138 -10.94 15.71 -4.12
C ILE A 138 -10.67 15.01 -5.46
N ARG A 139 -9.39 14.76 -5.76
CA ARG A 139 -8.97 14.06 -6.98
C ARG A 139 -7.91 13.01 -6.65
N PRO A 140 -7.90 11.87 -7.37
CA PRO A 140 -6.79 10.93 -7.29
C PRO A 140 -5.50 11.62 -7.74
N ILE A 141 -4.42 11.50 -6.97
CA ILE A 141 -3.13 12.07 -7.36
C ILE A 141 -2.62 11.46 -8.68
N SER A 142 -2.95 10.21 -8.96
CA SER A 142 -2.63 9.52 -10.21
C SER A 142 -3.24 10.18 -11.46
N SER A 143 -4.28 11.00 -11.29
CA SER A 143 -4.90 11.77 -12.38
C SER A 143 -4.25 13.15 -12.60
N LEU A 144 -3.37 13.60 -11.70
CA LEU A 144 -2.65 14.86 -11.85
C LEU A 144 -1.62 14.74 -12.97
N VAL A 145 -1.70 15.64 -13.93
CA VAL A 145 -0.79 15.69 -15.11
C VAL A 145 0.36 16.65 -14.84
N TYR A 146 0.03 17.87 -14.43
CA TYR A 146 1.00 18.88 -14.02
C TYR A 146 0.36 19.96 -13.14
N ILE A 147 1.20 20.80 -12.55
CA ILE A 147 0.79 22.04 -11.91
C ILE A 147 1.49 23.23 -12.55
N GLU A 148 0.83 24.36 -12.62
CA GLU A 148 1.38 25.61 -13.17
C GLU A 148 1.04 26.82 -12.29
N ALA A 149 1.91 27.83 -12.35
CA ALA A 149 1.63 29.12 -11.73
C ALA A 149 0.65 29.92 -12.60
N ALA A 150 -0.40 30.45 -12.00
CA ALA A 150 -1.42 31.25 -12.66
C ALA A 150 -1.66 32.55 -11.86
N ASN A 151 -0.94 33.63 -12.19
CA ASN A 151 -1.00 34.91 -11.45
C ASN A 151 -0.77 34.72 -9.93
N ASN A 152 -1.83 34.93 -9.11
CA ASN A 152 -1.81 34.74 -7.65
C ASN A 152 -2.35 33.39 -7.21
N SER A 153 -2.46 32.42 -8.10
CA SER A 153 -3.00 31.09 -7.89
C SER A 153 -2.07 30.01 -8.42
N THR A 154 -2.34 28.78 -8.07
CA THR A 154 -1.74 27.57 -8.66
C THR A 154 -2.84 26.79 -9.33
N ARG A 155 -2.64 26.43 -10.59
CA ARG A 155 -3.54 25.55 -11.34
C ARG A 155 -3.02 24.13 -11.30
N PHE A 156 -3.88 23.21 -10.87
CA PHE A 156 -3.68 21.77 -10.88
C PHE A 156 -4.44 21.20 -12.08
N VAL A 157 -3.73 20.61 -13.02
CA VAL A 157 -4.31 20.05 -14.26
C VAL A 157 -4.36 18.53 -14.13
N PHE A 158 -5.57 17.99 -14.16
CA PHE A 158 -5.85 16.57 -14.08
C PHE A 158 -6.23 16.00 -15.45
N ALA A 159 -6.21 14.67 -15.59
CA ALA A 159 -6.68 14.00 -16.79
C ALA A 159 -8.20 14.17 -16.94
N GLY A 160 -8.65 15.26 -17.57
CA GLY A 160 -10.06 15.54 -17.83
C GLY A 160 -10.60 16.85 -17.27
N ASP A 161 -9.97 17.43 -16.24
CA ASP A 161 -10.37 18.73 -15.68
C ASP A 161 -9.17 19.49 -15.10
N SER A 162 -9.44 20.67 -14.53
CA SER A 162 -8.42 21.42 -13.79
C SER A 162 -9.07 22.14 -12.59
N ALA A 163 -8.27 22.39 -11.55
CA ALA A 163 -8.65 23.16 -10.38
C ALA A 163 -7.65 24.29 -10.17
N GLU A 164 -8.15 25.50 -10.00
CA GLU A 164 -7.33 26.67 -9.69
C GLU A 164 -7.52 27.07 -8.23
N VAL A 165 -6.42 27.08 -7.47
CA VAL A 165 -6.43 27.31 -6.04
C VAL A 165 -5.60 28.56 -5.73
N ARG A 166 -6.16 29.47 -4.94
CA ARG A 166 -5.46 30.69 -4.51
C ARG A 166 -4.36 30.36 -3.51
N MET A 167 -3.20 29.97 -4.01
CA MET A 167 -1.99 29.65 -3.25
C MET A 167 -0.75 29.90 -4.10
N LYS A 168 0.42 30.08 -3.45
CA LYS A 168 1.69 30.18 -4.17
C LYS A 168 2.06 28.86 -4.80
N PHE A 169 2.72 28.88 -5.95
CA PHE A 169 3.19 27.67 -6.66
C PHE A 169 4.04 26.76 -5.77
N ALA A 170 4.93 27.33 -4.94
CA ALA A 170 5.74 26.56 -4.01
C ALA A 170 4.90 25.83 -2.92
N GLU A 171 3.74 26.34 -2.56
CA GLU A 171 2.80 25.68 -1.64
C GLU A 171 2.07 24.54 -2.36
N GLY A 172 1.68 24.74 -3.63
CA GLY A 172 1.11 23.70 -4.48
C GLY A 172 2.07 22.53 -4.68
N MET A 173 3.37 22.81 -4.93
CA MET A 173 4.41 21.79 -5.01
C MET A 173 4.49 20.95 -3.72
N LYS A 174 4.54 21.60 -2.55
CA LYS A 174 4.58 20.91 -1.26
C LYS A 174 3.34 20.04 -1.01
N LEU A 175 2.16 20.50 -1.46
CA LEU A 175 0.93 19.75 -1.32
C LEU A 175 0.98 18.45 -2.14
N VAL A 176 1.49 18.52 -3.39
CA VAL A 176 1.69 17.35 -4.25
C VAL A 176 2.75 16.42 -3.66
N ASP A 177 3.89 16.94 -3.22
CA ASP A 177 4.97 16.14 -2.58
C ASP A 177 4.51 15.45 -1.29
N ALA A 178 3.58 16.05 -0.55
CA ALA A 178 3.03 15.44 0.67
C ALA A 178 2.15 14.21 0.37
N VAL A 179 1.51 14.18 -0.81
CA VAL A 179 0.63 13.10 -1.25
C VAL A 179 1.39 12.08 -2.09
N SER A 180 2.29 12.52 -2.99
CA SER A 180 3.07 11.63 -3.85
C SER A 180 4.52 12.09 -3.93
N LYS A 181 5.42 11.31 -3.34
CA LYS A 181 6.88 11.58 -3.34
C LYS A 181 7.54 11.40 -4.72
N ASP A 182 6.82 10.82 -5.68
CA ASP A 182 7.37 10.43 -7.00
C ASP A 182 6.88 11.31 -8.15
N PHE A 183 6.02 12.31 -7.87
CA PHE A 183 5.40 13.11 -8.92
C PHE A 183 6.40 14.00 -9.69
N PHE A 184 7.46 14.47 -9.02
CA PHE A 184 8.47 15.38 -9.59
C PHE A 184 9.83 14.74 -9.83
N LYS A 185 9.92 13.40 -9.91
CA LYS A 185 11.16 12.68 -10.23
C LYS A 185 11.36 12.45 -11.72
#